data_17f606dbb61b201896ce77e2f84a89f0
#
_entry.id   17f606dbb61b201896ce77e2f84a89f0
#
_cell.length_a   1.000
_cell.length_b   1.000
_cell.length_c   1.000
_cell.angle_alpha   90.00
_cell.angle_beta   90.00
_cell.angle_gamma   90.00
#
_symmetry.space_group_name_H-M   'P 1'
#
loop_
_entity.id
_entity.type
_entity.pdbx_description
1 polymer ?
#
loop_
_entity_poly.entity_id
_entity_poly.type
_entity_poly.pdbx_seq_one_letter_code
_entity_poly.pdbx_strand_id
1 'polypeptide(L)'
;YHGATIAAVARRAGVAPQTVYFTFHTKPALISAVIDMAVMGEDEPTIPQATDWWAAMAAAPAADEALRIFVRGTGPLFARASRISEILRAAALTDEEVRRTHEHHDALQRAGYREVIDLLAAKGRLRSGLDSDDATDVLMTLLGDSTYYGFTVERGWSHERVMGWWEGVLPGVLLA
;
A
#
# COMPACT_ATOMS: atom_id res chain seq x y z
N TYR A 1 14.57 -9.49 7.70
CA TYR A 1 15.38 -9.10 6.52
C TYR A 1 16.83 -9.51 6.69
N HIS A 2 17.53 -9.11 7.77
CA HIS A 2 18.97 -9.35 7.92
C HIS A 2 19.35 -10.84 7.93
N GLY A 3 18.52 -11.71 8.52
CA GLY A 3 18.76 -13.16 8.53
C GLY A 3 18.47 -13.90 7.23
N ALA A 4 17.78 -13.27 6.26
CA ALA A 4 17.49 -13.87 4.97
C ALA A 4 18.64 -13.58 3.99
N THR A 5 19.36 -14.62 3.56
CA THR A 5 20.38 -14.52 2.50
C THR A 5 19.82 -14.91 1.15
N ILE A 6 20.40 -14.39 0.05
CA ILE A 6 20.03 -14.81 -1.31
C ILE A 6 20.17 -16.33 -1.48
N ALA A 7 21.22 -16.94 -0.90
CA ALA A 7 21.40 -18.39 -0.94
C ALA A 7 20.27 -19.15 -0.21
N ALA A 8 19.77 -18.62 0.93
CA ALA A 8 18.65 -19.23 1.63
C ALA A 8 17.33 -19.08 0.86
N VAL A 9 17.11 -17.93 0.22
CA VAL A 9 15.95 -17.68 -0.66
C VAL A 9 15.99 -18.63 -1.85
N ALA A 10 17.11 -18.72 -2.57
CA ALA A 10 17.29 -19.59 -3.72
C ALA A 10 17.04 -21.07 -3.37
N ARG A 11 17.61 -21.53 -2.25
CA ARG A 11 17.38 -22.90 -1.77
C ARG A 11 15.89 -23.17 -1.49
N ARG A 12 15.18 -22.23 -0.90
CA ARG A 12 13.74 -22.37 -0.61
C ARG A 12 12.90 -22.34 -1.90
N ALA A 13 13.33 -21.56 -2.89
CA ALA A 13 12.69 -21.48 -4.21
C ALA A 13 13.05 -22.65 -5.13
N GLY A 14 13.99 -23.53 -4.75
CA GLY A 14 14.43 -24.66 -5.60
C GLY A 14 15.27 -24.25 -6.80
N VAL A 15 15.94 -23.08 -6.74
CA VAL A 15 16.78 -22.55 -7.83
C VAL A 15 18.21 -22.32 -7.37
N ALA A 16 19.15 -22.19 -8.32
CA ALA A 16 20.53 -21.83 -7.99
C ALA A 16 20.63 -20.37 -7.51
N PRO A 17 21.53 -20.05 -6.54
CA PRO A 17 21.74 -18.67 -6.10
C PRO A 17 22.07 -17.70 -7.24
N GLN A 18 22.80 -18.16 -8.25
CA GLN A 18 23.14 -17.39 -9.44
C GLN A 18 21.90 -16.93 -10.23
N THR A 19 20.85 -17.75 -10.27
CA THR A 19 19.58 -17.40 -10.91
C THR A 19 18.93 -16.21 -10.22
N VAL A 20 18.91 -16.21 -8.90
CA VAL A 20 18.36 -15.08 -8.12
C VAL A 20 19.20 -13.82 -8.32
N TYR A 21 20.54 -13.92 -8.27
CA TYR A 21 21.43 -12.81 -8.54
C TYR A 21 21.31 -12.25 -9.96
N PHE A 22 21.14 -13.13 -10.95
CA PHE A 22 20.96 -12.70 -12.34
C PHE A 22 19.65 -11.93 -12.53
N THR A 23 18.58 -12.34 -11.83
CA THR A 23 17.26 -11.71 -11.97
C THR A 23 17.14 -10.40 -11.19
N PHE A 24 17.63 -10.39 -9.95
CA PHE A 24 17.38 -9.27 -9.02
C PHE A 24 18.61 -8.44 -8.68
N HIS A 25 19.81 -8.93 -9.00
CA HIS A 25 21.11 -8.30 -8.74
C HIS A 25 21.41 -8.05 -7.27
N THR A 26 20.51 -7.45 -6.50
CA THR A 26 20.68 -7.15 -5.08
C THR A 26 19.50 -7.64 -4.23
N LYS A 27 19.70 -7.78 -2.94
CA LYS A 27 18.63 -8.15 -2.01
C LYS A 27 17.58 -7.04 -1.83
N PRO A 28 17.93 -5.73 -1.81
CA PRO A 28 16.95 -4.66 -1.89
C PRO A 28 16.10 -4.69 -3.16
N ALA A 29 16.68 -4.98 -4.34
CA ALA A 29 15.90 -5.14 -5.57
C ALA A 29 14.94 -6.33 -5.51
N LEU A 30 15.35 -7.44 -4.88
CA LEU A 30 14.45 -8.58 -4.64
C LEU A 30 13.27 -8.21 -3.75
N ILE A 31 13.49 -7.48 -2.64
CA ILE A 31 12.37 -7.09 -1.77
C ILE A 31 11.45 -6.07 -2.46
N SER A 32 11.99 -5.17 -3.29
CA SER A 32 11.19 -4.26 -4.14
C SER A 32 10.25 -5.06 -5.04
N ALA A 33 10.79 -6.03 -5.78
CA ALA A 33 9.98 -6.88 -6.67
C ALA A 33 8.89 -7.67 -5.92
N VAL A 34 9.16 -8.08 -4.68
CA VAL A 34 8.13 -8.77 -3.85
C VAL A 34 7.01 -7.81 -3.45
N ILE A 35 7.31 -6.54 -3.17
CA ILE A 35 6.30 -5.52 -2.86
C ILE A 35 5.50 -5.21 -4.12
N ASP A 36 6.15 -4.97 -5.26
CA ASP A 36 5.48 -4.73 -6.54
C ASP A 36 4.49 -5.85 -6.86
N MET A 37 4.92 -7.11 -6.72
CA MET A 37 4.07 -8.27 -6.92
C MET A 37 2.91 -8.32 -5.91
N ALA A 38 3.13 -7.97 -4.64
CA ALA A 38 2.08 -7.94 -3.64
C ALA A 38 1.02 -6.85 -3.92
N VAL A 39 1.45 -5.71 -4.46
CA VAL A 39 0.55 -4.59 -4.83
C VAL A 39 -0.16 -4.87 -6.15
N MET A 40 0.58 -5.23 -7.20
CA MET A 40 0.05 -5.36 -8.56
C MET A 40 -0.64 -6.71 -8.83
N GLY A 41 -0.36 -7.74 -8.03
CA GLY A 41 -0.81 -9.13 -8.24
C GLY A 41 0.21 -10.00 -8.95
N GLU A 42 0.04 -11.32 -8.86
CA GLU A 42 0.98 -12.32 -9.38
C GLU A 42 0.67 -12.71 -10.84
N ASP A 43 -0.62 -12.95 -11.13
CA ASP A 43 -1.04 -13.55 -12.42
C ASP A 43 -1.09 -12.51 -13.55
N GLU A 44 -1.71 -11.34 -13.26
CA GLU A 44 -1.85 -10.22 -14.20
C GLU A 44 -1.46 -8.92 -13.49
N PRO A 45 -0.16 -8.58 -13.45
CA PRO A 45 0.32 -7.39 -12.77
C PRO A 45 -0.38 -6.12 -13.28
N THR A 46 -1.20 -5.52 -12.42
CA THR A 46 -2.02 -4.37 -12.77
C THR A 46 -1.85 -3.27 -11.72
N ILE A 47 -1.47 -2.08 -12.17
CA ILE A 47 -1.42 -0.92 -11.26
C ILE A 47 -2.84 -0.58 -10.78
N PRO A 48 -3.00 -0.05 -9.55
CA PRO A 48 -4.32 0.29 -9.01
C PRO A 48 -5.18 1.14 -9.94
N GLN A 49 -4.58 2.12 -10.63
CA GLN A 49 -5.26 3.02 -11.55
C GLN A 49 -5.87 2.33 -12.79
N ALA A 50 -5.41 1.14 -13.14
CA ALA A 50 -5.91 0.38 -14.30
C ALA A 50 -6.95 -0.69 -13.92
N THR A 51 -7.39 -0.73 -12.66
CA THR A 51 -8.37 -1.70 -12.16
C THR A 51 -9.81 -1.21 -12.31
N ASP A 52 -10.75 -2.17 -12.36
CA ASP A 52 -12.18 -1.86 -12.42
C ASP A 52 -12.68 -1.07 -11.20
N TRP A 53 -12.14 -1.37 -10.00
CA TRP A 53 -12.55 -0.64 -8.81
C TRP A 53 -12.06 0.82 -8.82
N TRP A 54 -10.91 1.13 -9.45
CA TRP A 54 -10.46 2.50 -9.64
C TRP A 54 -11.37 3.25 -10.59
N ALA A 55 -11.76 2.63 -11.72
CA ALA A 55 -12.72 3.19 -12.65
C ALA A 55 -14.08 3.43 -11.97
N ALA A 56 -14.55 2.48 -11.14
CA ALA A 56 -15.80 2.64 -10.37
C ALA A 56 -15.71 3.78 -9.35
N MET A 57 -14.58 3.93 -8.65
CA MET A 57 -14.31 5.06 -7.74
C MET A 57 -14.37 6.39 -8.50
N ALA A 58 -13.71 6.46 -9.66
CA ALA A 58 -13.72 7.66 -10.49
C ALA A 58 -15.11 8.01 -11.00
N ALA A 59 -15.95 7.03 -11.28
CA ALA A 59 -17.33 7.22 -11.78
C ALA A 59 -18.35 7.49 -10.66
N ALA A 60 -18.03 7.24 -9.40
CA ALA A 60 -18.96 7.41 -8.27
C ALA A 60 -19.49 8.85 -8.20
N PRO A 61 -20.80 9.05 -7.93
CA PRO A 61 -21.41 10.38 -7.97
C PRO A 61 -21.07 11.27 -6.77
N ALA A 62 -20.67 10.66 -5.63
CA ALA A 62 -20.40 11.37 -4.38
C ALA A 62 -19.03 10.98 -3.79
N ALA A 63 -18.41 11.91 -3.07
CA ALA A 63 -17.09 11.72 -2.49
C ALA A 63 -17.05 10.58 -1.46
N ASP A 64 -18.07 10.43 -0.63
CA ASP A 64 -18.14 9.37 0.38
C ASP A 64 -18.29 7.97 -0.25
N GLU A 65 -19.04 7.85 -1.34
CA GLU A 65 -19.14 6.62 -2.10
C GLU A 65 -17.82 6.28 -2.79
N ALA A 66 -17.17 7.26 -3.44
CA ALA A 66 -15.84 7.09 -4.03
C ALA A 66 -14.83 6.62 -2.99
N LEU A 67 -14.80 7.23 -1.80
CA LEU A 67 -13.90 6.84 -0.72
C LEU A 67 -14.13 5.41 -0.23
N ARG A 68 -15.40 4.98 -0.08
CA ARG A 68 -15.72 3.59 0.26
C ARG A 68 -15.27 2.59 -0.79
N ILE A 69 -15.44 2.92 -2.08
CA ILE A 69 -14.93 2.07 -3.17
C ILE A 69 -13.42 1.98 -3.10
N PHE A 70 -12.72 3.08 -2.85
CA PHE A 70 -11.27 3.10 -2.66
C PHE A 70 -10.82 2.21 -1.50
N VAL A 71 -11.44 2.32 -0.33
CA VAL A 71 -11.16 1.46 0.84
C VAL A 71 -11.30 -0.02 0.49
N ARG A 72 -12.40 -0.41 -0.15
CA ARG A 72 -12.66 -1.80 -0.54
C ARG A 72 -11.68 -2.30 -1.59
N GLY A 73 -11.35 -1.46 -2.58
CA GLY A 73 -10.42 -1.80 -3.65
C GLY A 73 -8.98 -2.00 -3.15
N THR A 74 -8.55 -1.18 -2.19
CA THR A 74 -7.21 -1.29 -1.59
C THR A 74 -7.08 -2.39 -0.53
N GLY A 75 -8.18 -2.85 0.05
CA GLY A 75 -8.17 -3.88 1.09
C GLY A 75 -7.36 -5.13 0.76
N PRO A 76 -7.57 -5.77 -0.41
CA PRO A 76 -6.77 -6.93 -0.83
C PRO A 76 -5.27 -6.62 -1.00
N LEU A 77 -4.90 -5.38 -1.36
CA LEU A 77 -3.52 -4.93 -1.46
C LEU A 77 -2.86 -4.97 -0.07
N PHE A 78 -3.49 -4.36 0.94
CA PHE A 78 -2.99 -4.38 2.32
C PHE A 78 -2.88 -5.79 2.87
N ALA A 79 -3.82 -6.67 2.56
CA ALA A 79 -3.78 -8.06 3.01
C ALA A 79 -2.54 -8.80 2.48
N ARG A 80 -2.08 -8.48 1.26
CA ARG A 80 -0.87 -9.06 0.66
C ARG A 80 0.40 -8.33 1.06
N ALA A 81 0.39 -6.98 1.04
CA ALA A 81 1.60 -6.16 1.12
C ALA A 81 2.02 -5.81 2.55
N SER A 82 1.10 -5.61 3.50
CA SER A 82 1.40 -4.99 4.80
C SER A 82 2.54 -5.65 5.59
N ARG A 83 2.61 -6.99 5.58
CA ARG A 83 3.70 -7.71 6.29
C ARG A 83 5.06 -7.48 5.67
N ILE A 84 5.15 -7.43 4.34
CA ILE A 84 6.43 -7.20 3.65
C ILE A 84 6.83 -5.72 3.72
N SER A 85 5.87 -4.81 3.66
CA SER A 85 6.07 -3.36 3.85
C SER A 85 6.65 -3.06 5.24
N GLU A 86 6.15 -3.70 6.30
CA GLU A 86 6.73 -3.56 7.64
C GLU A 86 8.17 -4.11 7.75
N ILE A 87 8.48 -5.20 7.06
CA ILE A 87 9.85 -5.72 6.98
C ILE A 87 10.77 -4.73 6.25
N LEU A 88 10.31 -4.13 5.13
CA LEU A 88 11.04 -3.11 4.39
C LEU A 88 11.29 -1.88 5.26
N ARG A 89 10.25 -1.37 5.91
CA ARG A 89 10.33 -0.20 6.81
C ARG A 89 11.31 -0.42 7.95
N ALA A 90 11.28 -1.58 8.60
CA ALA A 90 12.22 -1.92 9.67
C ALA A 90 13.67 -2.04 9.17
N ALA A 91 13.88 -2.64 7.99
CA ALA A 91 15.20 -2.78 7.40
C ALA A 91 15.78 -1.45 6.91
N ALA A 92 14.94 -0.52 6.47
CA ALA A 92 15.32 0.82 6.04
C ALA A 92 15.99 1.66 7.16
N LEU A 93 15.77 1.31 8.42
CA LEU A 93 16.41 1.99 9.56
C LEU A 93 17.93 1.76 9.64
N THR A 94 18.44 0.68 9.02
CA THR A 94 19.84 0.24 9.16
C THR A 94 20.53 -0.04 7.82
N ASP A 95 19.81 0.02 6.70
CA ASP A 95 20.33 -0.28 5.36
C ASP A 95 19.92 0.85 4.39
N GLU A 96 20.90 1.55 3.89
CA GLU A 96 20.73 2.74 3.02
C GLU A 96 20.09 2.40 1.68
N GLU A 97 20.40 1.25 1.08
CA GLU A 97 19.80 0.83 -0.19
C GLU A 97 18.33 0.46 0.00
N VAL A 98 18.00 -0.22 1.12
CA VAL A 98 16.63 -0.53 1.51
C VAL A 98 15.85 0.75 1.84
N ARG A 99 16.48 1.75 2.46
CA ARG A 99 15.84 3.03 2.75
C ARG A 99 15.42 3.74 1.45
N ARG A 100 16.28 3.77 0.43
CA ARG A 100 15.92 4.33 -0.89
C ARG A 100 14.77 3.56 -1.55
N THR A 101 14.75 2.25 -1.43
CA THR A 101 13.64 1.41 -1.91
C THR A 101 12.34 1.78 -1.20
N HIS A 102 12.37 1.92 0.12
CA HIS A 102 11.21 2.30 0.91
C HIS A 102 10.69 3.70 0.52
N GLU A 103 11.59 4.69 0.44
CA GLU A 103 11.24 6.06 0.02
C GLU A 103 10.63 6.10 -1.38
N HIS A 104 11.10 5.26 -2.30
CA HIS A 104 10.52 5.15 -3.63
C HIS A 104 9.08 4.63 -3.60
N HIS A 105 8.81 3.54 -2.87
CA HIS A 105 7.46 3.00 -2.73
C HIS A 105 6.51 3.97 -2.01
N ASP A 106 6.99 4.64 -0.97
CA ASP A 106 6.23 5.67 -0.25
C ASP A 106 5.82 6.82 -1.18
N ALA A 107 6.75 7.29 -2.02
CA ALA A 107 6.46 8.35 -3.00
C ALA A 107 5.43 7.91 -4.06
N LEU A 108 5.50 6.66 -4.54
CA LEU A 108 4.50 6.11 -5.47
C LEU A 108 3.12 6.01 -4.81
N GLN A 109 3.05 5.52 -3.58
CA GLN A 109 1.81 5.44 -2.82
C GLN A 109 1.22 6.85 -2.57
N ARG A 110 2.07 7.81 -2.16
CA ARG A 110 1.64 9.20 -1.95
C ARG A 110 1.06 9.82 -3.22
N ALA A 111 1.68 9.60 -4.37
CA ALA A 111 1.17 10.09 -5.65
C ALA A 111 -0.23 9.51 -5.96
N GLY A 112 -0.43 8.21 -5.79
CA GLY A 112 -1.74 7.58 -5.98
C GLY A 112 -2.79 8.09 -4.99
N TYR A 113 -2.42 8.32 -3.73
CA TYR A 113 -3.35 8.87 -2.73
C TYR A 113 -3.70 10.33 -3.01
N ARG A 114 -2.76 11.10 -3.55
CA ARG A 114 -3.04 12.46 -3.99
C ARG A 114 -4.08 12.49 -5.12
N GLU A 115 -3.98 11.59 -6.09
CA GLU A 115 -4.98 11.43 -7.15
C GLU A 115 -6.38 11.15 -6.55
N VAL A 116 -6.45 10.28 -5.53
CA VAL A 116 -7.72 10.00 -4.84
C VAL A 116 -8.25 11.24 -4.14
N ILE A 117 -7.43 11.97 -3.39
CA ILE A 117 -7.85 13.19 -2.69
C ILE A 117 -8.34 14.26 -3.68
N ASP A 118 -7.65 14.47 -4.79
CA ASP A 118 -8.06 15.43 -5.81
C ASP A 118 -9.41 15.02 -6.45
N LEU A 119 -9.62 13.72 -6.65
CA LEU A 119 -10.91 13.18 -7.11
C LEU A 119 -12.03 13.39 -6.08
N LEU A 120 -11.76 13.16 -4.79
CA LEU A 120 -12.73 13.40 -3.72
C LEU A 120 -13.08 14.90 -3.60
N ALA A 121 -12.09 15.78 -3.70
CA ALA A 121 -12.28 17.23 -3.68
C ALA A 121 -13.12 17.74 -4.86
N ALA A 122 -13.00 17.09 -6.03
CA ALA A 122 -13.81 17.41 -7.20
C ALA A 122 -15.29 16.95 -7.06
N LYS A 123 -15.56 15.91 -6.23
CA LYS A 123 -16.92 15.36 -6.02
C LYS A 123 -17.63 15.93 -4.78
N GLY A 124 -16.89 16.54 -3.88
CA GLY A 124 -17.40 17.06 -2.62
C GLY A 124 -16.43 18.05 -1.99
N ARG A 125 -16.69 18.42 -0.73
CA ARG A 125 -15.79 19.32 0.02
C ARG A 125 -14.94 18.50 0.97
N LEU A 126 -13.64 18.74 0.95
CA LEU A 126 -12.76 18.29 2.03
C LEU A 126 -13.16 18.99 3.35
N ARG A 127 -12.88 18.32 4.45
CA ARG A 127 -13.13 18.86 5.79
C ARG A 127 -12.43 20.21 5.97
N SER A 128 -13.11 21.12 6.61
CA SER A 128 -12.56 22.46 6.90
C SER A 128 -11.22 22.34 7.64
N GLY A 129 -10.21 23.04 7.14
CA GLY A 129 -8.86 23.05 7.69
C GLY A 129 -7.92 21.99 7.06
N LEU A 130 -8.40 21.17 6.12
CA LEU A 130 -7.55 20.29 5.32
C LEU A 130 -7.42 20.85 3.91
N ASP A 131 -6.21 21.10 3.46
CA ASP A 131 -5.89 21.19 2.04
C ASP A 131 -5.63 19.80 1.45
N SER A 132 -5.35 19.72 0.15
CA SER A 132 -5.13 18.43 -0.51
C SER A 132 -3.86 17.72 -0.05
N ASP A 133 -2.83 18.44 0.37
CA ASP A 133 -1.59 17.84 0.88
C ASP A 133 -1.83 17.25 2.27
N ASP A 134 -2.44 18.01 3.17
CA ASP A 134 -2.81 17.54 4.51
C ASP A 134 -3.76 16.35 4.44
N ALA A 135 -4.78 16.39 3.58
CA ALA A 135 -5.73 15.30 3.38
C ALA A 135 -5.03 14.03 2.84
N THR A 136 -4.04 14.18 1.97
CA THR A 136 -3.23 13.07 1.47
C THR A 136 -2.44 12.43 2.60
N ASP A 137 -1.76 13.21 3.42
CA ASP A 137 -0.96 12.72 4.55
C ASP A 137 -1.84 12.05 5.62
N VAL A 138 -3.02 12.60 5.90
CA VAL A 138 -4.02 11.98 6.77
C VAL A 138 -4.51 10.64 6.20
N LEU A 139 -4.85 10.60 4.91
CA LEU A 139 -5.31 9.38 4.26
C LEU A 139 -4.22 8.30 4.27
N MET A 140 -2.97 8.64 3.91
CA MET A 140 -1.83 7.70 3.96
C MET A 140 -1.57 7.14 5.36
N THR A 141 -1.67 8.00 6.38
CA THR A 141 -1.44 7.60 7.77
C THR A 141 -2.53 6.64 8.27
N LEU A 142 -3.79 6.96 7.99
CA LEU A 142 -4.92 6.17 8.48
C LEU A 142 -5.18 4.93 7.62
N LEU A 143 -5.13 5.05 6.30
CA LEU A 143 -5.33 3.97 5.34
C LEU A 143 -3.97 3.54 4.78
N GLY A 144 -3.15 2.89 5.59
CA GLY A 144 -1.80 2.47 5.22
C GLY A 144 -1.43 1.09 5.75
N ASP A 145 -0.35 0.55 5.19
CA ASP A 145 0.18 -0.78 5.54
C ASP A 145 0.43 -0.94 7.03
N SER A 146 1.04 0.07 7.68
CA SER A 146 1.35 0.02 9.12
C SER A 146 0.08 0.00 9.97
N THR A 147 -0.94 0.77 9.61
CA THR A 147 -2.23 0.76 10.32
C THR A 147 -2.93 -0.57 10.14
N TYR A 148 -2.95 -1.12 8.92
CA TYR A 148 -3.51 -2.45 8.65
C TYR A 148 -2.77 -3.54 9.43
N TYR A 149 -1.45 -3.54 9.41
CA TYR A 149 -0.60 -4.46 10.16
C TYR A 149 -0.87 -4.36 11.67
N GLY A 150 -0.90 -3.16 12.21
CA GLY A 150 -1.18 -2.90 13.62
C GLY A 150 -2.53 -3.48 14.06
N PHE A 151 -3.58 -3.32 13.26
CA PHE A 151 -4.87 -3.92 13.58
C PHE A 151 -4.89 -5.44 13.40
N THR A 152 -4.42 -5.96 12.27
CA THR A 152 -4.59 -7.38 11.95
C THR A 152 -3.59 -8.28 12.64
N VAL A 153 -2.31 -7.87 12.73
CA VAL A 153 -1.23 -8.70 13.27
C VAL A 153 -1.05 -8.48 14.76
N GLU A 154 -1.02 -7.22 15.21
CA GLU A 154 -0.74 -6.91 16.61
C GLU A 154 -2.00 -6.95 17.49
N ARG A 155 -3.17 -6.61 16.95
CA ARG A 155 -4.44 -6.54 17.70
C ARG A 155 -5.40 -7.67 17.35
N GLY A 156 -5.10 -8.50 16.34
CA GLY A 156 -5.90 -9.67 15.96
C GLY A 156 -7.27 -9.34 15.36
N TRP A 157 -7.44 -8.16 14.75
CA TRP A 157 -8.67 -7.85 14.04
C TRP A 157 -8.76 -8.64 12.74
N SER A 158 -9.99 -9.02 12.35
CA SER A 158 -10.19 -9.58 11.01
C SER A 158 -10.05 -8.50 9.94
N HIS A 159 -9.79 -8.92 8.70
CA HIS A 159 -9.77 -8.04 7.53
C HIS A 159 -11.05 -7.23 7.42
N GLU A 160 -12.22 -7.90 7.51
CA GLU A 160 -13.54 -7.26 7.37
C GLU A 160 -13.77 -6.22 8.46
N ARG A 161 -13.27 -6.45 9.68
CA ARG A 161 -13.37 -5.49 10.78
C ARG A 161 -12.57 -4.23 10.51
N VAL A 162 -11.37 -4.36 9.95
CA VAL A 162 -10.54 -3.20 9.56
C VAL A 162 -11.21 -2.43 8.43
N MET A 163 -11.70 -3.13 7.39
CA MET A 163 -12.40 -2.49 6.27
C MET A 163 -13.63 -1.70 6.77
N GLY A 164 -14.48 -2.33 7.57
CA GLY A 164 -15.67 -1.67 8.12
C GLY A 164 -15.34 -0.46 9.00
N TRP A 165 -14.25 -0.53 9.77
CA TRP A 165 -13.77 0.59 10.56
C TRP A 165 -13.31 1.77 9.68
N TRP A 166 -12.52 1.50 8.65
CA TRP A 166 -12.10 2.54 7.70
C TRP A 166 -13.26 3.18 6.97
N GLU A 167 -14.23 2.37 6.48
CA GLU A 167 -15.43 2.87 5.80
C GLU A 167 -16.27 3.79 6.71
N GLY A 168 -16.26 3.53 8.02
CA GLY A 168 -16.99 4.34 9.01
C GLY A 168 -16.25 5.61 9.44
N VAL A 169 -14.92 5.57 9.53
CA VAL A 169 -14.13 6.66 10.10
C VAL A 169 -13.66 7.66 9.05
N LEU A 170 -13.14 7.17 7.91
CA LEU A 170 -12.48 8.03 6.93
C LEU A 170 -13.37 9.12 6.34
N PRO A 171 -14.67 8.90 6.02
CA PRO A 171 -15.53 9.99 5.56
C PRO A 171 -15.61 11.14 6.55
N GLY A 172 -15.78 10.84 7.84
CA GLY A 172 -15.86 11.88 8.89
C GLY A 172 -14.54 12.59 9.17
N VAL A 173 -13.40 12.02 8.77
CA VAL A 173 -12.08 12.64 8.92
C VAL A 173 -11.74 13.51 7.73
N LEU A 174 -12.07 13.09 6.51
CA LEU A 174 -11.62 13.72 5.27
C LEU A 174 -12.66 14.63 4.60
N LEU A 175 -13.96 14.35 4.81
CA LEU A 175 -15.06 15.02 4.11
C LEU A 175 -15.89 15.90 5.06
N ALA A 176 -16.49 16.97 4.48
CA ALA A 176 -17.36 17.92 5.21
C ALA A 176 -18.82 17.44 5.23
#